data_b783ca66ca487eba3a789c256019415d
#
_entry.id   b783ca66ca487eba3a789c256019415d
#
_cell.length_a   1.000
_cell.length_b   1.000
_cell.length_c   1.000
_cell.angle_alpha   90.00
_cell.angle_beta   90.00
_cell.angle_gamma   90.00
#
_symmetry.space_group_name_H-M   'P 1'
#
loop_
_entity.id
_entity.type
_entity.pdbx_description
1 polymer ?
#
loop_
_entity_poly.entity_id
_entity_poly.type
_entity_poly.pdbx_seq_one_letter_code
_entity_poly.pdbx_strand_id
1 'polypeptide(L)'
;MIRRDFCSRLAVATGVFAFSGELLGQTKHRPPSVNRYDKRSRISISTWSLHNYFQSTREKEFTLPGNMLALIDFPEMIADRYQVHNLEFCAPHFASTEKTYLQEVKGRLVRAHSRVVNMPVDIDELWAGGGLSDPDQSVRDAAVNASKIWIDVAQTIGSKSVRCDPGKFNPADLSPTLESYKRLAAYGRAKGVHVIIENHGGVGSEHPEELVKFFEQAGPDVVGALPDFGNFPDEATREKGLPLLFPYAHVVCHAKGLEFDAAGNETKYDFPKCIEISKKAAFTGVYSIEYEGSGEPYEGVQKTLDELLKYL
;
A
#
# COMPACT_ATOMS: atom_id res chain seq x y z
N MET A 1 24.06 -15.34 60.16
CA MET A 1 23.91 -14.57 61.42
C MET A 1 22.72 -13.64 61.26
N ILE A 2 21.60 -14.05 61.84
CA ILE A 2 20.89 -13.49 63.00
C ILE A 2 20.15 -12.19 62.62
N ARG A 3 18.80 -12.29 62.44
CA ARG A 3 17.68 -12.02 63.34
C ARG A 3 17.31 -10.53 63.35
N ARG A 4 16.09 -10.00 63.46
CA ARG A 4 14.72 -10.46 63.80
C ARG A 4 13.80 -9.24 63.75
N ASP A 5 12.60 -9.47 63.33
CA ASP A 5 11.30 -8.96 63.77
C ASP A 5 11.19 -7.75 64.68
N PHE A 6 10.23 -6.85 64.36
CA PHE A 6 9.26 -6.43 65.40
C PHE A 6 7.92 -5.97 64.80
N CYS A 7 6.88 -6.66 65.17
CA CYS A 7 5.49 -6.26 65.05
C CYS A 7 5.11 -5.26 66.17
N SER A 8 4.23 -4.30 65.94
CA SER A 8 3.25 -3.92 66.97
C SER A 8 2.02 -3.27 66.35
N ARG A 9 0.92 -3.81 66.75
CA ARG A 9 -0.48 -3.38 66.52
C ARG A 9 -0.78 -2.18 67.36
N LEU A 10 -1.66 -1.28 66.91
CA LEU A 10 -2.69 -0.69 67.76
C LEU A 10 -3.98 -0.46 66.99
N ALA A 11 -5.07 -0.71 67.67
CA ALA A 11 -6.44 -0.74 67.13
C ALA A 11 -7.26 0.49 67.62
N VAL A 12 -8.33 0.76 66.88
CA VAL A 12 -9.64 1.29 67.27
C VAL A 12 -9.81 2.77 67.62
N ALA A 13 -10.63 3.43 66.79
CA ALA A 13 -11.78 4.21 67.28
C ALA A 13 -12.80 4.42 66.14
N THR A 14 -13.99 3.95 66.39
CA THR A 14 -15.24 4.12 65.63
C THR A 14 -15.76 5.55 65.74
N GLY A 15 -16.11 6.14 64.62
CA GLY A 15 -16.90 7.38 64.57
C GLY A 15 -17.87 7.29 63.40
N VAL A 16 -19.13 6.98 63.67
CA VAL A 16 -20.24 7.04 62.73
C VAL A 16 -20.65 8.50 62.55
N PHE A 17 -20.49 9.03 61.37
CA PHE A 17 -21.20 10.23 60.92
C PHE A 17 -21.95 9.92 59.63
N ALA A 18 -23.27 9.85 59.74
CA ALA A 18 -24.20 9.80 58.63
C ALA A 18 -24.24 11.18 57.98
N PHE A 19 -23.80 11.27 56.70
CA PHE A 19 -24.10 12.41 55.83
C PHE A 19 -24.89 11.90 54.65
N SER A 20 -26.16 12.30 54.62
CA SER A 20 -27.04 12.24 53.45
C SER A 20 -26.50 13.21 52.40
N GLY A 21 -25.89 12.68 51.36
CA GLY A 21 -25.42 13.44 50.18
C GLY A 21 -26.03 12.83 48.92
N GLU A 22 -26.73 13.68 48.19
CA GLU A 22 -27.46 13.41 46.95
C GLU A 22 -26.65 12.62 45.94
N LEU A 23 -27.29 11.61 45.35
CA LEU A 23 -26.79 10.90 44.18
C LEU A 23 -26.77 11.84 42.96
N LEU A 24 -25.66 12.55 42.76
CA LEU A 24 -25.34 13.10 41.45
C LEU A 24 -24.96 11.94 40.50
N GLY A 25 -25.80 11.70 39.51
CA GLY A 25 -25.62 10.71 38.52
C GLY A 25 -24.28 10.85 37.78
N GLN A 26 -23.33 9.99 38.10
CA GLN A 26 -22.15 9.79 37.27
C GLN A 26 -22.61 9.11 35.99
N THR A 27 -22.79 9.89 34.93
CA THR A 27 -22.82 9.37 33.58
C THR A 27 -21.46 8.69 33.35
N LYS A 28 -21.45 7.35 33.44
CA LYS A 28 -20.34 6.55 33.00
C LYS A 28 -20.13 6.86 31.51
N HIS A 29 -19.18 7.70 31.19
CA HIS A 29 -18.64 7.80 29.84
C HIS A 29 -18.12 6.39 29.49
N ARG A 30 -18.94 5.65 28.77
CA ARG A 30 -18.52 4.42 28.11
C ARG A 30 -17.51 4.88 27.05
N PRO A 31 -16.23 4.46 27.11
CA PRO A 31 -15.32 4.78 26.02
C PRO A 31 -15.97 4.33 24.72
N PRO A 32 -15.84 5.08 23.62
CA PRO A 32 -16.39 4.67 22.35
C PRO A 32 -15.92 3.24 22.09
N SER A 33 -16.87 2.34 21.79
CA SER A 33 -16.54 0.98 21.37
C SER A 33 -15.62 1.12 20.16
N VAL A 34 -14.34 0.80 20.33
CA VAL A 34 -13.42 0.65 19.20
C VAL A 34 -14.03 -0.46 18.36
N ASN A 35 -14.64 -0.06 17.26
CA ASN A 35 -15.20 -0.99 16.28
C ASN A 35 -14.00 -1.81 15.79
N ARG A 36 -13.88 -3.07 16.18
CA ARG A 36 -12.71 -3.92 15.95
C ARG A 36 -12.40 -4.17 14.47
N TYR A 37 -13.25 -3.66 13.56
CA TYR A 37 -13.09 -3.76 12.13
C TYR A 37 -13.55 -2.47 11.46
N ASP A 38 -12.73 -1.43 11.56
CA ASP A 38 -12.85 -0.33 10.60
C ASP A 38 -12.29 -0.85 9.26
N LYS A 39 -13.18 -1.15 8.32
CA LYS A 39 -12.84 -1.62 6.97
C LYS A 39 -11.86 -0.67 6.27
N ARG A 40 -11.95 0.64 6.54
CA ARG A 40 -11.03 1.64 5.99
C ARG A 40 -9.58 1.43 6.42
N SER A 41 -9.33 0.83 7.57
CA SER A 41 -7.98 0.47 8.00
C SER A 41 -7.28 -0.54 7.08
N ARG A 42 -8.07 -1.25 6.25
CA ARG A 42 -7.61 -2.19 5.21
C ARG A 42 -7.58 -1.57 3.81
N ILE A 43 -7.85 -0.28 3.67
CA ILE A 43 -7.90 0.42 2.38
C ILE A 43 -6.79 1.47 2.33
N SER A 44 -6.13 1.57 1.18
CA SER A 44 -5.20 2.62 0.81
C SER A 44 -5.70 3.34 -0.44
N ILE A 45 -5.21 4.55 -0.68
CA ILE A 45 -5.41 5.25 -1.95
C ILE A 45 -4.05 5.56 -2.54
N SER A 46 -3.85 5.11 -3.79
CA SER A 46 -2.65 5.39 -4.57
C SER A 46 -2.71 6.81 -5.16
N THR A 47 -1.58 7.51 -5.13
CA THR A 47 -1.44 8.78 -5.84
C THR A 47 -1.65 8.62 -7.35
N TRP A 48 -1.46 7.39 -7.89
CA TRP A 48 -1.73 7.10 -9.29
C TRP A 48 -3.19 7.31 -9.68
N SER A 49 -4.13 7.05 -8.76
CA SER A 49 -5.55 7.35 -8.97
C SER A 49 -5.84 8.80 -9.38
N LEU A 50 -4.95 9.72 -9.03
CA LEU A 50 -5.04 11.14 -9.35
C LEU A 50 -3.86 11.60 -10.24
N HIS A 51 -3.24 10.68 -11.02
CA HIS A 51 -2.03 10.95 -11.81
C HIS A 51 -2.20 12.18 -12.73
N ASN A 52 -3.39 12.40 -13.27
CA ASN A 52 -3.70 13.55 -14.12
C ASN A 52 -3.72 14.90 -13.39
N TYR A 53 -3.73 14.90 -12.06
CA TYR A 53 -3.58 16.12 -11.25
C TYR A 53 -2.12 16.45 -10.91
N PHE A 54 -1.17 15.54 -11.19
CA PHE A 54 0.26 15.78 -10.99
C PHE A 54 0.92 16.21 -12.29
N GLN A 55 1.82 17.22 -12.21
CA GLN A 55 2.52 17.75 -13.38
C GLN A 55 3.35 16.70 -14.12
N SER A 56 3.94 15.77 -13.38
CA SER A 56 4.87 14.77 -13.90
C SER A 56 4.20 13.67 -14.73
N THR A 57 2.91 13.39 -14.47
CA THR A 57 2.20 12.22 -15.02
C THR A 57 0.93 12.59 -15.78
N ARG A 58 0.60 13.88 -15.84
CA ARG A 58 -0.61 14.35 -16.51
C ARG A 58 -0.56 14.07 -18.02
N GLU A 59 -1.59 13.43 -18.51
CA GLU A 59 -1.82 13.24 -19.94
C GLU A 59 -2.04 14.58 -20.65
N LYS A 60 -1.52 14.70 -21.88
CA LYS A 60 -1.58 15.96 -22.65
C LYS A 60 -3.02 16.41 -22.95
N GLU A 61 -3.89 15.44 -23.17
CA GLU A 61 -5.30 15.65 -23.53
C GLU A 61 -6.18 15.93 -22.31
N PHE A 62 -5.68 15.69 -21.10
CA PHE A 62 -6.44 15.91 -19.87
C PHE A 62 -6.59 17.40 -19.56
N THR A 63 -7.83 17.86 -19.54
CA THR A 63 -8.16 19.22 -19.10
C THR A 63 -8.31 19.23 -17.59
N LEU A 64 -7.36 19.86 -16.90
CA LEU A 64 -7.37 19.94 -15.44
C LEU A 64 -8.56 20.77 -14.95
N PRO A 65 -9.51 20.20 -14.18
CA PRO A 65 -10.71 20.92 -13.73
C PRO A 65 -10.46 21.87 -12.54
N GLY A 66 -9.23 21.96 -12.07
CA GLY A 66 -8.87 22.78 -10.90
C GLY A 66 -7.38 23.01 -10.77
N ASN A 67 -6.88 23.09 -9.55
CA ASN A 67 -5.46 23.24 -9.27
C ASN A 67 -4.71 21.91 -9.38
N MET A 68 -3.45 22.01 -9.77
CA MET A 68 -2.53 20.86 -9.71
C MET A 68 -2.33 20.43 -8.26
N LEU A 69 -2.12 19.13 -8.08
CA LEU A 69 -1.85 18.53 -6.79
C LEU A 69 -0.35 18.44 -6.53
N ALA A 70 0.06 18.80 -5.32
CA ALA A 70 1.40 18.50 -4.83
C ALA A 70 1.34 17.29 -3.89
N LEU A 71 2.35 16.42 -3.93
CA LEU A 71 2.38 15.22 -3.08
C LEU A 71 2.29 15.57 -1.58
N ILE A 72 2.84 16.70 -1.17
CA ILE A 72 2.79 17.15 0.23
C ILE A 72 1.36 17.43 0.73
N ASP A 73 0.42 17.75 -0.16
CA ASP A 73 -0.96 18.06 0.19
C ASP A 73 -1.86 16.81 0.15
N PHE A 74 -1.39 15.75 -0.50
CA PHE A 74 -2.14 14.51 -0.69
C PHE A 74 -2.58 13.84 0.64
N PRO A 75 -1.75 13.73 1.70
CA PRO A 75 -2.14 13.05 2.93
C PRO A 75 -3.35 13.67 3.62
N GLU A 76 -3.36 14.99 3.79
CA GLU A 76 -4.44 15.71 4.46
C GLU A 76 -5.70 15.70 3.58
N MET A 77 -5.56 15.90 2.28
CA MET A 77 -6.68 15.86 1.33
C MET A 77 -7.37 14.50 1.30
N ILE A 78 -6.62 13.39 1.28
CA ILE A 78 -7.21 12.03 1.30
C ILE A 78 -7.87 11.74 2.65
N ALA A 79 -7.24 12.10 3.76
CA ALA A 79 -7.81 11.92 5.09
C ALA A 79 -9.12 12.68 5.25
N ASP A 80 -9.17 13.93 4.81
CA ASP A 80 -10.36 14.78 4.92
C ASP A 80 -11.50 14.30 4.01
N ARG A 81 -11.17 13.95 2.76
CA ARG A 81 -12.17 13.61 1.74
C ARG A 81 -12.74 12.21 1.90
N TYR A 82 -11.89 11.22 2.17
CA TYR A 82 -12.25 9.80 2.12
C TYR A 82 -12.18 9.08 3.46
N GLN A 83 -11.64 9.72 4.50
CA GLN A 83 -11.40 9.12 5.81
C GLN A 83 -10.52 7.85 5.69
N VAL A 84 -9.53 7.88 4.77
CA VAL A 84 -8.55 6.84 4.54
C VAL A 84 -7.17 7.37 4.94
N HIS A 85 -6.44 6.59 5.72
CA HIS A 85 -5.17 6.99 6.33
C HIS A 85 -3.97 6.12 5.88
N ASN A 86 -4.21 5.09 5.07
CA ASN A 86 -3.14 4.40 4.37
C ASN A 86 -3.02 5.00 2.96
N LEU A 87 -1.81 5.25 2.53
CA LEU A 87 -1.51 5.92 1.27
C LEU A 87 -0.47 5.11 0.51
N GLU A 88 -0.52 5.22 -0.80
CA GLU A 88 0.50 4.69 -1.69
C GLU A 88 1.04 5.83 -2.54
N PHE A 89 2.36 6.01 -2.55
CA PHE A 89 3.01 7.13 -3.20
C PHE A 89 3.84 6.66 -4.38
N CYS A 90 3.47 7.07 -5.60
CA CYS A 90 4.24 6.79 -6.80
C CYS A 90 5.48 7.70 -6.90
N ALA A 91 6.60 7.12 -7.26
CA ALA A 91 7.89 7.83 -7.38
C ALA A 91 7.82 9.10 -8.25
N PRO A 92 7.15 9.10 -9.43
CA PRO A 92 7.07 10.29 -10.29
C PRO A 92 6.39 11.51 -9.65
N HIS A 93 5.63 11.33 -8.57
CA HIS A 93 4.90 12.42 -7.91
C HIS A 93 5.73 13.16 -6.84
N PHE A 94 6.91 12.66 -6.53
CA PHE A 94 7.83 13.37 -5.63
C PHE A 94 8.49 14.55 -6.35
N ALA A 95 8.41 15.72 -5.75
CA ALA A 95 9.10 16.90 -6.27
C ALA A 95 10.62 16.83 -6.06
N SER A 96 11.08 16.04 -5.07
CA SER A 96 12.50 15.87 -4.76
C SER A 96 12.71 14.65 -3.87
N THR A 97 13.90 14.05 -3.90
CA THR A 97 14.38 13.03 -2.96
C THR A 97 15.26 13.62 -1.85
N GLU A 98 15.43 14.93 -1.83
CA GLU A 98 16.24 15.63 -0.85
C GLU A 98 15.65 15.51 0.56
N LYS A 99 16.54 15.41 1.56
CA LYS A 99 16.18 15.20 2.96
C LYS A 99 15.18 16.21 3.50
N THR A 100 15.30 17.47 3.13
CA THR A 100 14.40 18.56 3.59
C THR A 100 12.97 18.33 3.08
N TYR A 101 12.82 17.98 1.79
CA TYR A 101 11.52 17.67 1.21
C TYR A 101 10.90 16.42 1.84
N LEU A 102 11.68 15.34 2.02
CA LEU A 102 11.19 14.11 2.63
C LEU A 102 10.77 14.33 4.11
N GLN A 103 11.43 15.21 4.83
CA GLN A 103 11.00 15.60 6.19
C GLN A 103 9.68 16.37 6.16
N GLU A 104 9.45 17.21 5.17
CA GLU A 104 8.17 17.88 4.98
C GLU A 104 7.05 16.87 4.69
N VAL A 105 7.25 15.95 3.72
CA VAL A 105 6.31 14.84 3.43
C VAL A 105 5.97 14.08 4.71
N LYS A 106 6.98 13.72 5.50
CA LYS A 106 6.79 13.03 6.77
C LYS A 106 5.98 13.86 7.78
N GLY A 107 6.23 15.15 7.86
CA GLY A 107 5.45 16.07 8.69
C GLY A 107 3.97 16.13 8.28
N ARG A 108 3.68 16.11 6.98
CA ARG A 108 2.31 16.07 6.45
C ARG A 108 1.61 14.75 6.79
N LEU A 109 2.30 13.62 6.64
CA LEU A 109 1.78 12.31 7.04
C LEU A 109 1.38 12.28 8.52
N VAL A 110 2.23 12.82 9.40
CA VAL A 110 1.93 12.90 10.85
C VAL A 110 0.70 13.76 11.12
N ARG A 111 0.57 14.94 10.49
CA ARG A 111 -0.61 15.81 10.66
C ARG A 111 -1.90 15.15 10.20
N ALA A 112 -1.85 14.42 9.08
CA ALA A 112 -2.99 13.67 8.55
C ALA A 112 -3.28 12.35 9.30
N HIS A 113 -2.49 12.00 10.31
CA HIS A 113 -2.51 10.67 10.94
C HIS A 113 -2.41 9.52 9.92
N SER A 114 -1.68 9.74 8.84
CA SER A 114 -1.57 8.84 7.70
C SER A 114 -0.20 8.15 7.65
N ARG A 115 -0.14 7.04 6.92
CA ARG A 115 1.10 6.30 6.66
C ARG A 115 1.17 5.84 5.21
N VAL A 116 2.38 5.72 4.69
CA VAL A 116 2.63 5.12 3.37
C VAL A 116 2.79 3.61 3.53
N VAL A 117 2.00 2.84 2.77
CA VAL A 117 2.04 1.37 2.82
C VAL A 117 2.94 0.77 1.75
N ASN A 118 3.03 1.41 0.60
CA ASN A 118 3.84 0.99 -0.53
C ASN A 118 4.26 2.20 -1.39
N MET A 119 5.30 2.02 -2.19
CA MET A 119 5.73 3.01 -3.18
C MET A 119 6.00 2.33 -4.53
N PRO A 120 5.11 2.51 -5.53
CA PRO A 120 5.43 2.18 -6.92
C PRO A 120 6.60 3.03 -7.43
N VAL A 121 7.65 2.34 -7.92
CA VAL A 121 8.85 2.97 -8.45
C VAL A 121 8.78 2.95 -9.98
N ASP A 122 8.02 3.91 -10.54
CA ASP A 122 7.87 4.09 -11.97
C ASP A 122 8.86 5.15 -12.45
N ILE A 123 10.07 4.70 -12.79
CA ILE A 123 11.19 5.54 -13.22
C ILE A 123 11.78 5.03 -14.53
N ASP A 124 12.39 5.92 -15.28
CA ASP A 124 12.90 5.64 -16.63
C ASP A 124 13.87 4.45 -16.65
N GLU A 125 14.72 4.29 -15.64
CA GLU A 125 15.70 3.23 -15.57
C GLU A 125 15.07 1.82 -15.47
N LEU A 126 13.87 1.68 -14.92
CA LEU A 126 13.15 0.40 -14.89
C LEU A 126 12.54 0.04 -16.26
N TRP A 127 12.27 1.03 -17.09
CA TRP A 127 11.69 0.86 -18.42
C TRP A 127 12.73 0.93 -19.56
N ALA A 128 13.93 1.47 -19.29
CA ALA A 128 15.01 1.54 -20.27
C ALA A 128 15.56 0.15 -20.59
N GLY A 129 15.64 -0.17 -21.85
CA GLY A 129 16.10 -1.50 -22.29
C GLY A 129 15.20 -2.61 -21.76
N GLY A 130 15.75 -3.50 -20.95
CA GLY A 130 15.07 -4.57 -20.23
C GLY A 130 14.93 -4.30 -18.73
N GLY A 131 15.35 -3.14 -18.23
CA GLY A 131 15.27 -2.77 -16.82
C GLY A 131 16.03 -3.74 -15.90
N LEU A 132 15.39 -4.21 -14.83
CA LEU A 132 15.95 -5.17 -13.88
C LEU A 132 16.18 -6.57 -14.50
N SER A 133 15.62 -6.85 -15.67
CA SER A 133 15.72 -8.13 -16.39
C SER A 133 16.59 -8.05 -17.64
N ASP A 134 17.25 -6.92 -17.91
CA ASP A 134 18.07 -6.76 -19.10
C ASP A 134 19.22 -7.78 -19.11
N PRO A 135 19.56 -8.42 -20.25
CA PRO A 135 20.73 -9.28 -20.35
C PRO A 135 22.04 -8.52 -20.14
N ASP A 136 22.10 -7.22 -20.47
CA ASP A 136 23.26 -6.36 -20.21
C ASP A 136 23.30 -5.97 -18.72
N GLN A 137 24.41 -6.34 -18.08
CA GLN A 137 24.62 -6.03 -16.67
C GLN A 137 24.66 -4.54 -16.39
N SER A 138 25.16 -3.72 -17.30
CA SER A 138 25.25 -2.26 -17.08
C SER A 138 23.86 -1.61 -17.02
N VAL A 139 22.89 -2.09 -17.81
CA VAL A 139 21.51 -1.66 -17.77
C VAL A 139 20.86 -2.07 -16.43
N ARG A 140 21.07 -3.34 -16.01
CA ARG A 140 20.57 -3.80 -14.72
C ARG A 140 21.18 -3.02 -13.55
N ASP A 141 22.48 -2.71 -13.62
CA ASP A 141 23.16 -1.92 -12.59
C ASP A 141 22.59 -0.52 -12.45
N ALA A 142 22.24 0.14 -13.55
CA ALA A 142 21.55 1.43 -13.54
C ALA A 142 20.17 1.30 -12.86
N ALA A 143 19.37 0.33 -13.29
CA ALA A 143 18.03 0.07 -12.72
C ALA A 143 18.08 -0.27 -11.21
N VAL A 144 19.00 -1.15 -10.79
CA VAL A 144 19.20 -1.50 -9.38
C VAL A 144 19.63 -0.30 -8.54
N ASN A 145 20.57 0.52 -9.05
CA ASN A 145 21.05 1.69 -8.31
C ASN A 145 19.97 2.77 -8.17
N ALA A 146 19.22 3.02 -9.23
CA ALA A 146 18.07 3.94 -9.19
C ALA A 146 16.99 3.44 -8.20
N SER A 147 16.64 2.14 -8.24
CA SER A 147 15.68 1.55 -7.29
C SER A 147 16.13 1.66 -5.82
N LYS A 148 17.44 1.57 -5.53
CA LYS A 148 17.96 1.76 -4.18
C LYS A 148 17.74 3.15 -3.61
N ILE A 149 17.75 4.20 -4.46
CA ILE A 149 17.40 5.57 -4.04
C ILE A 149 15.97 5.58 -3.50
N TRP A 150 15.04 4.91 -4.17
CA TRP A 150 13.65 4.84 -3.74
C TRP A 150 13.43 3.95 -2.52
N ILE A 151 14.27 2.94 -2.31
CA ILE A 151 14.29 2.18 -1.04
C ILE A 151 14.72 3.10 0.12
N ASP A 152 15.69 4.00 -0.07
CA ASP A 152 16.10 5.00 0.94
C ASP A 152 14.99 6.03 1.20
N VAL A 153 14.29 6.48 0.15
CA VAL A 153 13.11 7.33 0.28
C VAL A 153 12.02 6.62 1.09
N ALA A 154 11.69 5.37 0.73
CA ALA A 154 10.70 4.55 1.42
C ALA A 154 11.04 4.40 2.92
N GLN A 155 12.27 4.07 3.26
CA GLN A 155 12.75 4.03 4.64
C GLN A 155 12.53 5.37 5.35
N THR A 156 12.88 6.49 4.71
CA THR A 156 12.80 7.83 5.29
C THR A 156 11.38 8.23 5.63
N ILE A 157 10.42 7.98 4.73
CA ILE A 157 9.01 8.33 4.94
C ILE A 157 8.22 7.26 5.70
N GLY A 158 8.81 6.07 5.92
CA GLY A 158 8.24 4.99 6.72
C GLY A 158 7.43 3.97 5.92
N SER A 159 7.53 3.95 4.59
CA SER A 159 6.96 2.88 3.76
C SER A 159 7.63 1.55 4.04
N LYS A 160 6.86 0.48 4.03
CA LYS A 160 7.35 -0.88 4.30
C LYS A 160 7.67 -1.67 3.03
N SER A 161 7.26 -1.18 1.87
CA SER A 161 7.56 -1.79 0.58
C SER A 161 7.78 -0.76 -0.51
N VAL A 162 8.48 -1.20 -1.54
CA VAL A 162 8.56 -0.56 -2.86
C VAL A 162 8.15 -1.58 -3.91
N ARG A 163 7.35 -1.16 -4.90
CA ARG A 163 7.09 -1.95 -6.09
C ARG A 163 8.09 -1.54 -7.15
N CYS A 164 8.93 -2.49 -7.58
CA CYS A 164 9.86 -2.33 -8.68
C CYS A 164 9.52 -3.40 -9.72
N ASP A 165 9.04 -3.00 -10.88
CA ASP A 165 8.72 -3.93 -11.94
C ASP A 165 9.98 -4.47 -12.63
N PRO A 166 9.94 -5.72 -13.12
CA PRO A 166 11.12 -6.38 -13.65
C PRO A 166 11.59 -5.83 -15.01
N GLY A 167 10.79 -5.00 -15.67
CA GLY A 167 11.04 -4.57 -17.04
C GLY A 167 10.72 -5.70 -18.04
N LYS A 168 11.61 -5.94 -19.02
CA LYS A 168 11.40 -7.00 -20.02
C LYS A 168 11.71 -8.38 -19.44
N PHE A 169 10.80 -8.86 -18.64
CA PHE A 169 10.87 -10.16 -17.98
C PHE A 169 10.94 -11.31 -19.00
N ASN A 170 11.97 -12.16 -18.89
CA ASN A 170 12.16 -13.32 -19.78
C ASN A 170 11.97 -14.63 -19.00
N PRO A 171 10.82 -15.34 -19.19
CA PRO A 171 10.55 -16.61 -18.51
C PRO A 171 11.52 -17.75 -18.87
N ALA A 172 12.18 -17.67 -20.02
CA ALA A 172 13.14 -18.69 -20.45
C ALA A 172 14.51 -18.57 -19.77
N ASP A 173 14.85 -17.38 -19.27
CA ASP A 173 16.07 -17.13 -18.49
C ASP A 173 15.80 -16.12 -17.38
N LEU A 174 15.56 -16.61 -16.18
CA LEU A 174 15.30 -15.80 -15.00
C LEU A 174 16.58 -15.29 -14.31
N SER A 175 17.76 -15.71 -14.75
CA SER A 175 19.03 -15.41 -14.06
C SER A 175 19.31 -13.91 -13.89
N PRO A 176 19.13 -13.05 -14.94
CA PRO A 176 19.33 -11.61 -14.79
C PRO A 176 18.37 -10.98 -13.78
N THR A 177 17.10 -11.37 -13.88
CA THR A 177 16.04 -10.88 -12.96
C THR A 177 16.34 -11.29 -11.51
N LEU A 178 16.67 -12.57 -11.30
CA LEU A 178 17.01 -13.09 -9.97
C LEU A 178 18.22 -12.38 -9.34
N GLU A 179 19.26 -12.10 -10.13
CA GLU A 179 20.42 -11.32 -9.67
C GLU A 179 20.00 -9.94 -9.17
N SER A 180 19.25 -9.21 -9.98
CA SER A 180 18.80 -7.85 -9.66
C SER A 180 17.94 -7.82 -8.38
N TYR A 181 16.96 -8.71 -8.27
CA TYR A 181 16.09 -8.74 -7.09
C TYR A 181 16.80 -9.21 -5.83
N LYS A 182 17.73 -10.14 -5.90
CA LYS A 182 18.59 -10.50 -4.74
C LYS A 182 19.37 -9.30 -4.22
N ARG A 183 19.90 -8.45 -5.11
CA ARG A 183 20.61 -7.22 -4.74
C ARG A 183 19.67 -6.20 -4.10
N LEU A 184 18.49 -6.01 -4.66
CA LEU A 184 17.46 -5.11 -4.09
C LEU A 184 16.96 -5.63 -2.74
N ALA A 185 16.68 -6.93 -2.62
CA ALA A 185 16.22 -7.55 -1.38
C ALA A 185 17.26 -7.43 -0.25
N ALA A 186 18.54 -7.65 -0.57
CA ALA A 186 19.62 -7.48 0.42
C ALA A 186 19.69 -6.03 0.92
N TYR A 187 19.56 -5.05 0.01
CA TYR A 187 19.57 -3.64 0.35
C TYR A 187 18.31 -3.23 1.14
N GLY A 188 17.13 -3.62 0.65
CA GLY A 188 15.85 -3.31 1.29
C GLY A 188 15.73 -3.92 2.69
N ARG A 189 16.19 -5.15 2.89
CA ARG A 189 16.20 -5.83 4.19
C ARG A 189 16.99 -5.05 5.24
N ALA A 190 18.15 -4.52 4.86
CA ALA A 190 18.97 -3.67 5.74
C ALA A 190 18.25 -2.36 6.13
N LYS A 191 17.25 -1.96 5.36
CA LYS A 191 16.43 -0.75 5.53
C LYS A 191 15.04 -1.03 6.12
N GLY A 192 14.66 -2.30 6.27
CA GLY A 192 13.32 -2.72 6.69
C GLY A 192 12.24 -2.44 5.63
N VAL A 193 12.63 -2.46 4.35
CA VAL A 193 11.76 -2.23 3.19
C VAL A 193 11.74 -3.49 2.32
N HIS A 194 10.56 -4.00 2.00
CA HIS A 194 10.37 -5.13 1.10
C HIS A 194 10.28 -4.69 -0.36
N VAL A 195 10.77 -5.53 -1.26
CA VAL A 195 10.60 -5.33 -2.71
C VAL A 195 9.49 -6.23 -3.20
N ILE A 196 8.55 -5.68 -3.94
CA ILE A 196 7.41 -6.41 -4.48
C ILE A 196 7.27 -6.16 -5.99
N ILE A 197 6.63 -7.11 -6.69
CA ILE A 197 6.35 -7.04 -8.12
C ILE A 197 4.85 -7.08 -8.34
N GLU A 198 4.37 -6.24 -9.23
CA GLU A 198 3.00 -6.22 -9.71
C GLU A 198 2.84 -7.06 -10.99
N ASN A 199 1.66 -7.65 -11.20
CA ASN A 199 1.26 -8.09 -12.52
C ASN A 199 0.87 -6.87 -13.37
N HIS A 200 1.89 -6.17 -13.90
CA HIS A 200 1.76 -4.87 -14.57
C HIS A 200 2.09 -4.99 -16.06
N GLY A 201 1.12 -5.48 -16.84
CA GLY A 201 1.27 -5.69 -18.28
C GLY A 201 2.21 -6.84 -18.67
N GLY A 202 2.33 -7.12 -19.96
CA GLY A 202 3.21 -8.12 -20.52
C GLY A 202 3.08 -9.51 -19.88
N VAL A 203 4.20 -10.20 -19.77
CA VAL A 203 4.24 -11.59 -19.28
C VAL A 203 3.61 -11.74 -17.89
N GLY A 204 3.82 -10.79 -16.99
CA GLY A 204 3.29 -10.88 -15.62
C GLY A 204 1.76 -10.84 -15.54
N SER A 205 1.11 -10.18 -16.48
CA SER A 205 -0.36 -10.11 -16.59
C SER A 205 -0.95 -11.17 -17.49
N GLU A 206 -0.28 -11.46 -18.61
CA GLU A 206 -0.75 -12.44 -19.62
C GLU A 206 -0.51 -13.88 -19.18
N HIS A 207 0.59 -14.11 -18.45
CA HIS A 207 1.05 -15.42 -18.00
C HIS A 207 1.45 -15.40 -16.53
N PRO A 208 0.49 -15.22 -15.60
CA PRO A 208 0.79 -15.09 -14.16
C PRO A 208 1.55 -16.27 -13.58
N GLU A 209 1.44 -17.47 -14.17
CA GLU A 209 2.22 -18.64 -13.79
C GLU A 209 3.74 -18.46 -14.01
N GLU A 210 4.16 -17.64 -14.95
CA GLU A 210 5.59 -17.36 -15.16
C GLU A 210 6.15 -16.46 -14.06
N LEU A 211 5.33 -15.52 -13.58
CA LEU A 211 5.70 -14.69 -12.43
C LEU A 211 5.78 -15.54 -11.15
N VAL A 212 4.89 -16.52 -10.99
CA VAL A 212 4.95 -17.47 -9.86
C VAL A 212 6.22 -18.30 -9.90
N LYS A 213 6.64 -18.83 -11.05
CA LYS A 213 7.94 -19.54 -11.18
C LYS A 213 9.10 -18.66 -10.73
N PHE A 214 9.06 -17.37 -11.05
CA PHE A 214 10.06 -16.43 -10.56
C PHE A 214 10.04 -16.31 -9.03
N PHE A 215 8.87 -16.15 -8.40
CA PHE A 215 8.73 -16.09 -6.93
C PHE A 215 9.24 -17.37 -6.26
N GLU A 216 8.91 -18.54 -6.81
CA GLU A 216 9.40 -19.83 -6.29
C GLU A 216 10.93 -19.95 -6.33
N GLN A 217 11.57 -19.50 -7.43
CA GLN A 217 13.03 -19.53 -7.56
C GLN A 217 13.72 -18.45 -6.73
N ALA A 218 13.12 -17.27 -6.58
CA ALA A 218 13.66 -16.19 -5.79
C ALA A 218 13.58 -16.48 -4.29
N GLY A 219 12.47 -17.07 -3.87
CA GLY A 219 12.14 -17.33 -2.46
C GLY A 219 11.47 -16.12 -1.77
N PRO A 220 10.75 -16.38 -0.68
CA PRO A 220 9.87 -15.38 -0.02
C PRO A 220 10.64 -14.21 0.62
N ASP A 221 11.93 -14.41 0.93
CA ASP A 221 12.78 -13.36 1.51
C ASP A 221 13.34 -12.38 0.46
N VAL A 222 13.16 -12.67 -0.82
CA VAL A 222 13.72 -11.85 -1.92
C VAL A 222 12.69 -10.91 -2.47
N VAL A 223 11.49 -11.41 -2.77
CA VAL A 223 10.46 -10.63 -3.45
C VAL A 223 9.07 -11.15 -3.10
N GLY A 224 8.10 -10.24 -2.99
CA GLY A 224 6.68 -10.55 -2.85
C GLY A 224 5.88 -10.12 -4.07
N ALA A 225 4.60 -10.49 -4.09
CA ALA A 225 3.66 -10.06 -5.10
C ALA A 225 2.86 -8.83 -4.67
N LEU A 226 2.49 -8.01 -5.64
CA LEU A 226 1.42 -7.02 -5.59
C LEU A 226 0.38 -7.45 -6.64
N PRO A 227 -0.65 -8.24 -6.28
CA PRO A 227 -1.71 -8.57 -7.21
C PRO A 227 -2.53 -7.33 -7.57
N ASP A 228 -2.65 -7.03 -8.85
CA ASP A 228 -3.57 -6.01 -9.37
C ASP A 228 -4.80 -6.69 -9.98
N PHE A 229 -5.99 -6.20 -9.67
CA PHE A 229 -7.25 -6.79 -10.12
C PHE A 229 -7.54 -6.49 -11.59
N GLY A 230 -7.15 -5.30 -12.07
CA GLY A 230 -7.50 -4.79 -13.39
C GLY A 230 -6.51 -5.12 -14.50
N ASN A 231 -5.26 -5.42 -14.17
CA ASN A 231 -4.18 -5.55 -15.17
C ASN A 231 -4.15 -6.87 -15.95
N PHE A 232 -5.14 -7.73 -15.82
CA PHE A 232 -5.24 -8.96 -16.63
C PHE A 232 -5.92 -8.69 -17.97
N PRO A 233 -5.55 -9.41 -19.04
CA PRO A 233 -6.12 -9.21 -20.38
C PRO A 233 -7.59 -9.63 -20.48
N ASP A 234 -8.02 -10.57 -19.65
CA ASP A 234 -9.38 -11.09 -19.62
C ASP A 234 -9.73 -11.73 -18.27
N GLU A 235 -11.04 -12.05 -18.10
CA GLU A 235 -11.57 -12.62 -16.86
C GLU A 235 -10.99 -14.01 -16.55
N ALA A 236 -10.81 -14.86 -17.57
CA ALA A 236 -10.29 -16.21 -17.38
C ALA A 236 -8.84 -16.19 -16.85
N THR A 237 -8.02 -15.29 -17.39
CA THR A 237 -6.64 -15.07 -16.93
C THR A 237 -6.63 -14.50 -15.51
N ARG A 238 -7.54 -13.58 -15.17
CA ARG A 238 -7.69 -13.00 -13.81
C ARG A 238 -8.09 -14.06 -12.80
N GLU A 239 -9.13 -14.85 -13.08
CA GLU A 239 -9.59 -15.92 -12.20
C GLU A 239 -8.53 -16.99 -11.94
N LYS A 240 -7.69 -17.26 -12.92
CA LYS A 240 -6.53 -18.15 -12.79
C LYS A 240 -5.38 -17.46 -12.03
N GLY A 241 -5.05 -16.22 -12.37
CA GLY A 241 -3.85 -15.54 -11.91
C GLY A 241 -3.92 -15.09 -10.45
N LEU A 242 -5.04 -14.50 -10.03
CA LEU A 242 -5.15 -13.99 -8.65
C LEU A 242 -4.93 -15.08 -7.59
N PRO A 243 -5.53 -16.30 -7.67
CA PRO A 243 -5.23 -17.37 -6.73
C PRO A 243 -3.77 -17.79 -6.70
N LEU A 244 -3.06 -17.68 -7.83
CA LEU A 244 -1.63 -18.00 -7.93
C LEU A 244 -0.74 -16.93 -7.31
N LEU A 245 -1.12 -15.63 -7.41
CA LEU A 245 -0.31 -14.51 -6.92
C LEU A 245 -0.52 -14.21 -5.44
N PHE A 246 -1.75 -14.34 -4.92
CA PHE A 246 -2.06 -14.00 -3.53
C PHE A 246 -1.24 -14.73 -2.47
N PRO A 247 -0.79 -16.00 -2.64
CA PRO A 247 0.10 -16.65 -1.68
C PRO A 247 1.44 -15.92 -1.45
N TYR A 248 1.86 -15.08 -2.40
CA TYR A 248 3.07 -14.27 -2.33
C TYR A 248 2.81 -12.81 -1.94
N ALA A 249 1.54 -12.43 -1.76
CA ALA A 249 1.13 -11.06 -1.42
C ALA A 249 0.97 -10.88 0.09
N HIS A 250 1.78 -10.03 0.70
CA HIS A 250 1.74 -9.82 2.16
C HIS A 250 1.46 -8.37 2.57
N VAL A 251 1.67 -7.41 1.69
CA VAL A 251 1.61 -5.99 2.03
C VAL A 251 0.39 -5.32 1.42
N VAL A 252 0.25 -5.36 0.11
CA VAL A 252 -0.73 -4.59 -0.65
C VAL A 252 -1.18 -5.38 -1.87
N CYS A 253 -2.43 -5.16 -2.31
CA CYS A 253 -2.92 -5.47 -3.65
C CYS A 253 -3.61 -4.24 -4.23
N HIS A 254 -3.64 -4.08 -5.55
CA HIS A 254 -4.37 -3.01 -6.20
C HIS A 254 -5.83 -3.42 -6.45
N ALA A 255 -6.74 -2.63 -5.88
CA ALA A 255 -8.15 -2.63 -6.20
C ALA A 255 -8.37 -1.59 -7.29
N LYS A 256 -8.19 -1.99 -8.55
CA LYS A 256 -8.24 -1.08 -9.70
C LYS A 256 -9.69 -0.72 -10.01
N GLY A 257 -9.98 0.58 -10.14
CA GLY A 257 -11.24 1.09 -10.61
C GLY A 257 -11.13 1.54 -12.07
N LEU A 258 -11.99 1.09 -12.94
CA LEU A 258 -11.97 1.39 -14.37
C LEU A 258 -13.26 2.04 -14.85
N GLU A 259 -14.37 1.28 -14.87
CA GLU A 259 -15.67 1.76 -15.33
C GLU A 259 -16.78 1.34 -14.35
N PHE A 260 -17.70 2.25 -14.09
CA PHE A 260 -18.77 2.01 -13.14
C PHE A 260 -20.14 2.19 -13.76
N ASP A 261 -21.09 1.32 -13.41
CA ASP A 261 -22.49 1.49 -13.72
C ASP A 261 -23.15 2.63 -12.88
N ALA A 262 -24.45 2.87 -13.13
CA ALA A 262 -25.21 3.88 -12.40
C ALA A 262 -25.37 3.58 -10.90
N ALA A 263 -25.17 2.32 -10.47
CA ALA A 263 -25.22 1.89 -9.08
C ALA A 263 -23.84 1.95 -8.41
N GLY A 264 -22.77 2.30 -9.17
CA GLY A 264 -21.40 2.40 -8.69
C GLY A 264 -20.68 1.06 -8.60
N ASN A 265 -21.09 0.05 -9.36
CA ASN A 265 -20.37 -1.21 -9.44
C ASN A 265 -19.38 -1.18 -10.61
N GLU A 266 -18.19 -1.72 -10.42
CA GLU A 266 -17.20 -1.93 -11.49
C GLU A 266 -17.77 -2.85 -12.57
N THR A 267 -17.56 -2.52 -13.84
CA THR A 267 -18.18 -3.23 -14.98
C THR A 267 -17.19 -3.87 -15.94
N LYS A 268 -15.89 -3.54 -15.84
CA LYS A 268 -14.86 -4.14 -16.70
C LYS A 268 -14.50 -5.56 -16.31
N TYR A 269 -14.72 -5.91 -15.05
CA TYR A 269 -14.40 -7.22 -14.49
C TYR A 269 -15.20 -7.49 -13.21
N ASP A 270 -15.20 -8.75 -12.76
CA ASP A 270 -15.89 -9.15 -11.54
C ASP A 270 -15.11 -8.73 -10.28
N PHE A 271 -15.25 -7.46 -9.87
CA PHE A 271 -14.59 -6.90 -8.68
C PHE A 271 -14.92 -7.67 -7.38
N PRO A 272 -16.20 -8.03 -7.09
CA PRO A 272 -16.55 -8.87 -5.95
C PRO A 272 -15.79 -10.19 -5.92
N LYS A 273 -15.63 -10.83 -7.07
CA LYS A 273 -14.90 -12.10 -7.22
C LYS A 273 -13.43 -11.96 -6.84
N CYS A 274 -12.79 -10.85 -7.22
CA CYS A 274 -11.41 -10.56 -6.83
C CYS A 274 -11.25 -10.48 -5.30
N ILE A 275 -12.19 -9.80 -4.63
CA ILE A 275 -12.21 -9.74 -3.15
C ILE A 275 -12.45 -11.13 -2.54
N GLU A 276 -13.35 -11.94 -3.11
CA GLU A 276 -13.58 -13.32 -2.65
C GLU A 276 -12.31 -14.15 -2.74
N ILE A 277 -11.59 -14.08 -3.86
CA ILE A 277 -10.31 -14.78 -4.09
C ILE A 277 -9.28 -14.36 -3.04
N SER A 278 -9.11 -13.06 -2.82
CA SER A 278 -8.16 -12.54 -1.81
C SER A 278 -8.49 -13.04 -0.40
N LYS A 279 -9.77 -13.09 -0.02
CA LYS A 279 -10.23 -13.61 1.26
C LYS A 279 -9.99 -15.12 1.40
N LYS A 280 -10.21 -15.90 0.34
CA LYS A 280 -9.91 -17.34 0.30
C LYS A 280 -8.42 -17.61 0.47
N ALA A 281 -7.57 -16.73 -0.07
CA ALA A 281 -6.13 -16.78 0.13
C ALA A 281 -5.67 -16.26 1.51
N ALA A 282 -6.59 -15.90 2.40
CA ALA A 282 -6.34 -15.32 3.71
C ALA A 282 -5.46 -14.04 3.64
N PHE A 283 -5.61 -13.23 2.61
CA PHE A 283 -4.86 -11.98 2.45
C PHE A 283 -5.18 -11.00 3.58
N THR A 284 -4.15 -10.58 4.31
CA THR A 284 -4.26 -9.68 5.46
C THR A 284 -3.70 -8.28 5.19
N GLY A 285 -3.14 -8.05 4.01
CA GLY A 285 -2.59 -6.76 3.59
C GLY A 285 -3.68 -5.72 3.28
N VAL A 286 -3.28 -4.65 2.63
CA VAL A 286 -4.11 -3.49 2.33
C VAL A 286 -4.57 -3.53 0.86
N TYR A 287 -5.81 -3.14 0.61
CA TYR A 287 -6.33 -2.94 -0.74
C TYR A 287 -6.08 -1.48 -1.12
N SER A 288 -5.17 -1.24 -2.04
CA SER A 288 -4.85 0.11 -2.54
C SER A 288 -5.73 0.42 -3.74
N ILE A 289 -6.52 1.47 -3.61
CA ILE A 289 -7.35 1.98 -4.71
C ILE A 289 -6.43 2.59 -5.74
N GLU A 290 -6.56 2.11 -6.97
CA GLU A 290 -5.90 2.66 -8.14
C GLU A 290 -6.95 2.86 -9.24
N TYR A 291 -7.40 4.11 -9.41
CA TYR A 291 -8.37 4.45 -10.42
C TYR A 291 -7.70 4.86 -11.73
N GLU A 292 -8.07 4.20 -12.82
CA GLU A 292 -7.58 4.47 -14.18
C GLU A 292 -8.72 4.58 -15.19
N GLY A 293 -9.94 4.87 -14.73
CA GLY A 293 -11.08 5.06 -15.62
C GLY A 293 -11.05 6.43 -16.32
N SER A 294 -11.88 6.56 -17.36
CA SER A 294 -12.02 7.79 -18.14
C SER A 294 -12.86 8.88 -17.47
N GLY A 295 -13.45 8.59 -16.30
CA GLY A 295 -14.29 9.53 -15.55
C GLY A 295 -13.48 10.51 -14.70
N GLU A 296 -14.19 11.32 -13.89
CA GLU A 296 -13.54 12.24 -12.95
C GLU A 296 -12.83 11.44 -11.86
N PRO A 297 -11.49 11.64 -11.66
CA PRO A 297 -10.69 10.79 -10.80
C PRO A 297 -11.15 10.74 -9.34
N TYR A 298 -11.55 11.85 -8.74
CA TYR A 298 -12.03 11.86 -7.35
C TYR A 298 -13.34 11.07 -7.17
N GLU A 299 -14.24 11.12 -8.17
CA GLU A 299 -15.46 10.32 -8.16
C GLU A 299 -15.14 8.83 -8.38
N GLY A 300 -14.19 8.53 -9.26
CA GLY A 300 -13.72 7.16 -9.49
C GLY A 300 -13.13 6.53 -8.23
N VAL A 301 -12.28 7.25 -7.51
CA VAL A 301 -11.77 6.85 -6.19
C VAL A 301 -12.90 6.59 -5.21
N GLN A 302 -13.92 7.48 -5.15
CA GLN A 302 -15.05 7.31 -4.25
C GLN A 302 -15.86 6.05 -4.58
N LYS A 303 -16.15 5.80 -5.86
CA LYS A 303 -16.89 4.59 -6.29
C LYS A 303 -16.13 3.31 -5.96
N THR A 304 -14.82 3.27 -6.23
CA THR A 304 -13.98 2.12 -5.84
C THR A 304 -13.95 1.91 -4.33
N LEU A 305 -13.87 2.99 -3.55
CA LEU A 305 -13.93 2.94 -2.08
C LEU A 305 -15.26 2.37 -1.60
N ASP A 306 -16.37 2.87 -2.14
CA ASP A 306 -17.71 2.42 -1.76
C ASP A 306 -17.92 0.95 -2.10
N GLU A 307 -17.40 0.49 -3.23
CA GLU A 307 -17.47 -0.92 -3.62
C GLU A 307 -16.60 -1.79 -2.73
N LEU A 308 -15.36 -1.40 -2.42
CA LEU A 308 -14.53 -2.10 -1.43
C LEU A 308 -15.23 -2.23 -0.07
N LEU A 309 -15.86 -1.16 0.40
CA LEU A 309 -16.57 -1.16 1.68
C LEU A 309 -17.79 -2.09 1.72
N LYS A 310 -18.39 -2.41 0.57
CA LYS A 310 -19.47 -3.43 0.48
C LYS A 310 -18.91 -4.81 0.78
N TYR A 311 -17.73 -5.15 0.22
CA TYR A 311 -17.22 -6.51 0.18
C TYR A 311 -16.13 -6.82 1.22
N LEU A 312 -15.47 -5.83 1.83
CA LEU A 312 -14.58 -6.04 2.98
C LEU A 312 -15.40 -6.22 4.27
#